data_63eaaa4652a017b7fde138959214eb37
#
_entry.id   63eaaa4652a017b7fde138959214eb37
#
_cell.length_a   1.000
_cell.length_b   1.000
_cell.length_c   1.000
_cell.angle_alpha   90.00
_cell.angle_beta   90.00
_cell.angle_gamma   90.00
#
_symmetry.space_group_name_H-M   'P 1'
#
loop_
_entity.id
_entity.type
_entity.pdbx_description
1 polymer ?
#
loop_
_entity_poly.entity_id
_entity_poly.type
_entity_poly.pdbx_seq_one_letter_code
_entity_poly.pdbx_strand_id
1 'polypeptide(L)'
;MTAGGAFLILVGIVIAQRVAYYIGIAAGGSLASDAIKTLLGFSMIRFLPMLLSLSLFLAVLLTLSRWYRDSEMVVWFSSGKSLSSWIRPVISFALPVILVVGLLSLFVTPWATQKASEYRDMLKSRDELATITPGVFKESRSADRVFFIESFDELGNLVKNIFVQSLQHQRLGIIVASQGYRETAENGDSFLVMEQGRRYEGKPDTAEFAVTEFERYAIRIEPAEVTKSAPKTQEKDSIELLQTRNAASVAELQWRLALPISAFVLVLLAIPLSFVDPRSGRSANLMLALLVYVIYNNMLSIFHAWIAQEKLSPVIGLWPVHIFFLLLTAYLFYRRLFQQPLIPKFRIRKKA
;
A
#
# COMPACT_ATOMS: atom_id res chain seq x y z
N MET A 1 -4.47 10.97 26.35
CA MET A 1 -4.44 9.48 26.44
C MET A 1 -5.26 8.80 25.35
N THR A 2 -6.47 9.23 25.01
CA THR A 2 -7.34 8.59 23.98
C THR A 2 -6.75 8.56 22.58
N ALA A 3 -6.10 9.64 22.11
CA ALA A 3 -5.49 9.71 20.80
C ALA A 3 -4.35 8.69 20.60
N GLY A 4 -3.44 8.61 21.58
CA GLY A 4 -2.32 7.66 21.54
C GLY A 4 -2.79 6.20 21.57
N GLY A 5 -3.79 5.89 22.41
CA GLY A 5 -4.36 4.54 22.47
C GLY A 5 -5.05 4.13 21.18
N ALA A 6 -5.87 5.01 20.58
CA ALA A 6 -6.49 4.75 19.29
C ALA A 6 -5.43 4.55 18.18
N PHE A 7 -4.41 5.39 18.16
CA PHE A 7 -3.31 5.26 17.19
C PHE A 7 -2.58 3.93 17.32
N LEU A 8 -2.20 3.52 18.54
CA LEU A 8 -1.50 2.25 18.76
C LEU A 8 -2.33 1.04 18.32
N ILE A 9 -3.64 1.02 18.61
CA ILE A 9 -4.54 -0.05 18.17
C ILE A 9 -4.60 -0.11 16.65
N LEU A 10 -4.78 1.02 15.98
CA LEU A 10 -4.85 1.09 14.52
C LEU A 10 -3.53 0.66 13.86
N VAL A 11 -2.39 1.11 14.40
CA VAL A 11 -1.07 0.68 13.95
C VAL A 11 -0.92 -0.82 14.11
N GLY A 12 -1.31 -1.40 15.25
CA GLY A 12 -1.25 -2.83 15.50
C GLY A 12 -2.07 -3.64 14.47
N ILE A 13 -3.28 -3.18 14.15
CA ILE A 13 -4.15 -3.82 13.14
C ILE A 13 -3.46 -3.78 11.75
N VAL A 14 -2.93 -2.63 11.35
CA VAL A 14 -2.27 -2.49 10.04
C VAL A 14 -0.98 -3.30 9.99
N ILE A 15 -0.19 -3.34 11.06
CA ILE A 15 1.00 -4.20 11.14
C ILE A 15 0.60 -5.67 10.95
N ALA A 16 -0.39 -6.16 11.70
CA ALA A 16 -0.83 -7.54 11.59
C ALA A 16 -1.29 -7.90 10.18
N GLN A 17 -2.08 -7.02 9.55
CA GLN A 17 -2.54 -7.19 8.17
C GLN A 17 -1.37 -7.22 7.17
N ARG A 18 -0.37 -6.34 7.33
CA ARG A 18 0.80 -6.27 6.43
C ARG A 18 1.77 -7.43 6.62
N VAL A 19 1.96 -7.86 7.85
CA VAL A 19 2.75 -9.07 8.14
C VAL A 19 2.11 -10.28 7.49
N ALA A 20 0.81 -10.50 7.66
CA ALA A 20 0.08 -11.59 7.00
C ALA A 20 0.21 -11.54 5.47
N TYR A 21 0.09 -10.35 4.86
CA TYR A 21 0.26 -10.15 3.43
C TYR A 21 1.66 -10.53 2.95
N TYR A 22 2.73 -10.07 3.63
CA TYR A 22 4.11 -10.37 3.22
C TYR A 22 4.50 -11.82 3.49
N ILE A 23 4.00 -12.45 4.57
CA ILE A 23 4.18 -13.88 4.81
C ILE A 23 3.53 -14.69 3.68
N GLY A 24 2.34 -14.32 3.23
CA GLY A 24 1.68 -14.97 2.09
C GLY A 24 2.52 -14.91 0.80
N ILE A 25 3.15 -13.75 0.52
CA ILE A 25 4.04 -13.59 -0.63
C ILE A 25 5.32 -14.44 -0.48
N ALA A 26 5.90 -14.48 0.72
CA ALA A 26 7.10 -15.27 1.01
C ALA A 26 6.82 -16.77 0.93
N ALA A 27 5.67 -17.23 1.42
CA ALA A 27 5.24 -18.63 1.29
C ALA A 27 5.08 -19.07 -0.17
N GLY A 28 4.73 -18.14 -1.09
CA GLY A 28 4.73 -18.35 -2.53
C GLY A 28 6.13 -18.34 -3.19
N GLY A 29 7.22 -18.25 -2.40
CA GLY A 29 8.60 -18.26 -2.89
C GLY A 29 9.05 -17.00 -3.65
N SER A 30 8.23 -15.97 -3.70
CA SER A 30 8.51 -14.74 -4.47
C SER A 30 9.23 -13.65 -3.66
N LEU A 31 9.47 -13.87 -2.36
CA LEU A 31 10.12 -12.91 -1.48
C LEU A 31 10.96 -13.63 -0.41
N ALA A 32 12.21 -13.20 -0.26
CA ALA A 32 13.08 -13.69 0.81
C ALA A 32 12.59 -13.19 2.19
N SER A 33 12.69 -14.03 3.23
CA SER A 33 12.15 -13.72 4.56
C SER A 33 12.77 -12.48 5.21
N ASP A 34 14.05 -12.20 4.97
CA ASP A 34 14.77 -11.02 5.47
C ASP A 34 14.29 -9.71 4.82
N ALA A 35 13.76 -9.78 3.59
CA ALA A 35 13.19 -8.61 2.92
C ALA A 35 11.86 -8.12 3.56
N ILE A 36 11.16 -9.00 4.28
CA ILE A 36 9.85 -8.68 4.89
C ILE A 36 9.97 -7.49 5.84
N LYS A 37 10.99 -7.46 6.71
CA LYS A 37 11.18 -6.39 7.71
C LYS A 37 11.31 -5.01 7.03
N THR A 38 12.13 -4.92 6.00
CA THR A 38 12.38 -3.68 5.26
C THR A 38 11.13 -3.19 4.54
N LEU A 39 10.43 -4.09 3.82
CA LEU A 39 9.20 -3.75 3.11
C LEU A 39 8.06 -3.40 4.06
N LEU A 40 8.00 -4.05 5.24
CA LEU A 40 7.04 -3.72 6.28
C LEU A 40 7.29 -2.29 6.80
N GLY A 41 8.55 -1.90 7.05
CA GLY A 41 8.91 -0.55 7.47
C GLY A 41 8.44 0.52 6.48
N PHE A 42 8.73 0.36 5.19
CA PHE A 42 8.26 1.29 4.17
C PHE A 42 6.72 1.32 4.06
N SER A 43 6.06 0.17 4.22
CA SER A 43 4.60 0.10 4.21
C SER A 43 3.99 0.87 5.38
N MET A 44 4.59 0.78 6.57
CA MET A 44 4.12 1.53 7.75
C MET A 44 4.18 3.04 7.51
N ILE A 45 5.31 3.53 6.97
CA ILE A 45 5.46 4.95 6.63
C ILE A 45 4.37 5.41 5.66
N ARG A 46 4.05 4.60 4.65
CA ARG A 46 3.01 4.91 3.66
C ARG A 46 1.61 5.06 4.30
N PHE A 47 1.29 4.27 5.34
CA PHE A 47 -0.03 4.33 5.98
C PHE A 47 -0.12 5.38 7.10
N LEU A 48 1.00 5.93 7.56
CA LEU A 48 1.05 6.89 8.66
C LEU A 48 0.09 8.08 8.51
N PRO A 49 0.01 8.78 7.34
CA PRO A 49 -0.91 9.91 7.19
C PRO A 49 -2.37 9.52 7.42
N MET A 50 -2.79 8.38 6.89
CA MET A 50 -4.14 7.84 7.03
C MET A 50 -4.43 7.45 8.48
N LEU A 51 -3.49 6.78 9.15
CA LEU A 51 -3.63 6.35 10.54
C LEU A 51 -3.69 7.54 11.50
N LEU A 52 -2.87 8.56 11.28
CA LEU A 52 -2.90 9.80 12.06
C LEU A 52 -4.22 10.55 11.88
N SER A 53 -4.72 10.67 10.65
CA SER A 53 -5.99 11.31 10.35
C SER A 53 -7.16 10.61 11.07
N LEU A 54 -7.24 9.28 10.98
CA LEU A 54 -8.27 8.49 11.66
C LEU A 54 -8.14 8.59 13.19
N SER A 55 -6.92 8.48 13.72
CA SER A 55 -6.66 8.59 15.17
C SER A 55 -7.05 9.95 15.71
N LEU A 56 -6.75 11.03 14.99
CA LEU A 56 -7.10 12.38 15.35
C LEU A 56 -8.62 12.56 15.38
N PHE A 57 -9.32 12.08 14.35
CA PHE A 57 -10.77 12.10 14.28
C PHE A 57 -11.41 11.35 15.45
N LEU A 58 -10.95 10.12 15.72
CA LEU A 58 -11.45 9.32 16.85
C LEU A 58 -11.13 9.95 18.20
N ALA A 59 -9.96 10.56 18.35
CA ALA A 59 -9.56 11.23 19.58
C ALA A 59 -10.51 12.38 19.94
N VAL A 60 -10.79 13.25 18.96
CA VAL A 60 -11.73 14.37 19.16
C VAL A 60 -13.14 13.84 19.43
N LEU A 61 -13.61 12.90 18.61
CA LEU A 61 -14.94 12.32 18.77
C LEU A 61 -15.13 11.67 20.15
N LEU A 62 -14.21 10.79 20.56
CA LEU A 62 -14.32 10.06 21.82
C LEU A 62 -14.20 10.96 23.04
N THR A 63 -13.34 12.00 22.96
CA THR A 63 -13.19 12.98 24.04
C THR A 63 -14.47 13.79 24.23
N LEU A 64 -15.02 14.35 23.15
CA LEU A 64 -16.25 15.12 23.22
C LEU A 64 -17.45 14.24 23.56
N SER A 65 -17.53 13.00 23.04
CA SER A 65 -18.59 12.05 23.40
C SER A 65 -18.55 11.67 24.89
N ARG A 66 -17.37 11.61 25.50
CA ARG A 66 -17.22 11.43 26.94
C ARG A 66 -17.84 12.60 27.70
N TRP A 67 -17.53 13.85 27.32
CA TRP A 67 -18.08 15.04 27.97
C TRP A 67 -19.60 15.11 27.87
N TYR A 68 -20.21 14.63 26.77
CA TYR A 68 -21.66 14.50 26.69
C TYR A 68 -22.21 13.47 27.67
N ARG A 69 -21.59 12.30 27.81
CA ARG A 69 -22.03 11.24 28.73
C ARG A 69 -21.89 11.63 30.19
N ASP A 70 -20.77 12.26 30.53
CA ASP A 70 -20.45 12.67 31.88
C ASP A 70 -21.21 13.98 32.27
N SER A 71 -22.13 14.45 31.38
CA SER A 71 -22.93 15.68 31.53
C SER A 71 -22.11 16.96 31.64
N GLU A 72 -20.80 16.92 31.39
CA GLU A 72 -19.92 18.09 31.39
C GLU A 72 -20.38 19.14 30.35
N MET A 73 -20.87 18.69 29.18
CA MET A 73 -21.39 19.56 28.12
C MET A 73 -22.60 20.40 28.58
N VAL A 74 -23.45 19.85 29.46
CA VAL A 74 -24.61 20.56 30.00
C VAL A 74 -24.15 21.76 30.82
N VAL A 75 -23.10 21.59 31.62
CA VAL A 75 -22.51 22.68 32.44
C VAL A 75 -21.96 23.78 31.55
N TRP A 76 -21.28 23.41 30.46
CA TRP A 76 -20.76 24.38 29.49
C TRP A 76 -21.89 25.15 28.77
N PHE A 77 -22.95 24.46 28.37
CA PHE A 77 -24.09 25.11 27.72
C PHE A 77 -24.87 26.01 28.68
N SER A 78 -25.02 25.61 29.95
CA SER A 78 -25.67 26.48 30.97
C SER A 78 -24.84 27.72 31.31
N SER A 79 -23.53 27.68 31.12
CA SER A 79 -22.65 28.84 31.23
C SER A 79 -22.65 29.78 29.99
N GLY A 80 -23.54 29.52 29.01
CA GLY A 80 -23.68 30.33 27.78
C GLY A 80 -22.71 29.96 26.65
N LYS A 81 -21.91 28.91 26.77
CA LYS A 81 -21.05 28.44 25.68
C LYS A 81 -21.87 27.65 24.65
N SER A 82 -21.79 28.04 23.40
CA SER A 82 -22.44 27.32 22.29
C SER A 82 -21.55 26.18 21.76
N LEU A 83 -22.14 25.24 20.97
CA LEU A 83 -21.40 24.17 20.33
C LEU A 83 -20.28 24.67 19.40
N SER A 84 -20.49 25.82 18.75
CA SER A 84 -19.48 26.47 17.89
C SER A 84 -18.25 26.96 18.65
N SER A 85 -18.38 27.21 19.97
CA SER A 85 -17.24 27.61 20.80
C SER A 85 -16.13 26.56 20.86
N TRP A 86 -16.48 25.28 20.57
CA TRP A 86 -15.53 24.17 20.55
C TRP A 86 -14.70 24.09 19.26
N ILE A 87 -15.09 24.80 18.21
CA ILE A 87 -14.36 24.78 16.93
C ILE A 87 -12.92 25.25 17.13
N ARG A 88 -12.73 26.39 17.80
CA ARG A 88 -11.41 27.00 18.01
C ARG A 88 -10.45 26.09 18.80
N PRO A 89 -10.78 25.58 20.00
CA PRO A 89 -9.90 24.71 20.75
C PRO A 89 -9.63 23.37 20.04
N VAL A 90 -10.63 22.81 19.36
CA VAL A 90 -10.45 21.58 18.60
C VAL A 90 -9.52 21.77 17.42
N ILE A 91 -9.67 22.85 16.65
CA ILE A 91 -8.75 23.16 15.54
C ILE A 91 -7.35 23.45 16.07
N SER A 92 -7.20 24.23 17.14
CA SER A 92 -5.89 24.54 17.72
C SER A 92 -5.14 23.29 18.15
N PHE A 93 -5.83 22.29 18.70
CA PHE A 93 -5.27 20.98 19.03
C PHE A 93 -4.95 20.15 17.77
N ALA A 94 -5.83 20.16 16.79
CA ALA A 94 -5.73 19.31 15.61
C ALA A 94 -4.71 19.82 14.57
N LEU A 95 -4.53 21.14 14.45
CA LEU A 95 -3.74 21.77 13.41
C LEU A 95 -2.29 21.26 13.33
N PRO A 96 -1.54 21.11 14.43
CA PRO A 96 -0.18 20.54 14.37
C PRO A 96 -0.17 19.15 13.75
N VAL A 97 -1.14 18.30 14.12
CA VAL A 97 -1.24 16.93 13.57
C VAL A 97 -1.62 16.96 12.10
N ILE A 98 -2.55 17.83 11.69
CA ILE A 98 -2.96 18.01 10.29
C ILE A 98 -1.76 18.46 9.43
N LEU A 99 -0.92 19.37 9.95
CA LEU A 99 0.31 19.78 9.26
C LEU A 99 1.29 18.62 9.11
N VAL A 100 1.46 17.79 10.15
CA VAL A 100 2.28 16.57 10.06
C VAL A 100 1.71 15.60 9.02
N VAL A 101 0.39 15.39 8.99
CA VAL A 101 -0.28 14.57 7.95
C VAL A 101 0.02 15.11 6.55
N GLY A 102 -0.02 16.44 6.36
CA GLY A 102 0.33 17.08 5.09
C GLY A 102 1.78 16.85 4.68
N LEU A 103 2.72 17.07 5.60
CA LEU A 103 4.15 16.84 5.35
C LEU A 103 4.44 15.36 5.02
N LEU A 104 3.86 14.45 5.78
CA LEU A 104 3.99 13.01 5.52
C LEU A 104 3.42 12.63 4.16
N SER A 105 2.25 13.14 3.81
CA SER A 105 1.58 12.81 2.54
C SER A 105 2.32 13.36 1.33
N LEU A 106 2.83 14.60 1.40
CA LEU A 106 3.45 15.28 0.27
C LEU A 106 4.91 14.85 0.03
N PHE A 107 5.65 14.51 1.09
CA PHE A 107 7.10 14.27 0.99
C PHE A 107 7.51 12.86 1.42
N VAL A 108 7.10 12.42 2.60
CA VAL A 108 7.61 11.19 3.19
C VAL A 108 6.98 9.94 2.54
N THR A 109 5.69 10.00 2.23
CA THR A 109 4.99 8.86 1.59
C THR A 109 5.51 8.55 0.18
N PRO A 110 5.68 9.51 -0.75
CA PRO A 110 6.28 9.23 -2.06
C PRO A 110 7.71 8.71 -1.94
N TRP A 111 8.53 9.31 -1.09
CA TRP A 111 9.89 8.82 -0.82
C TRP A 111 9.90 7.37 -0.34
N ALA A 112 9.07 7.02 0.65
CA ALA A 112 8.98 5.65 1.15
C ALA A 112 8.47 4.66 0.09
N THR A 113 7.54 5.09 -0.76
CA THR A 113 6.98 4.27 -1.85
C THR A 113 8.03 4.01 -2.92
N GLN A 114 8.80 5.04 -3.30
CA GLN A 114 9.92 4.92 -4.24
C GLN A 114 11.00 3.97 -3.69
N LYS A 115 11.43 4.16 -2.43
CA LYS A 115 12.43 3.28 -1.81
C LYS A 115 11.96 1.84 -1.69
N ALA A 116 10.68 1.62 -1.40
CA ALA A 116 10.09 0.28 -1.40
C ALA A 116 10.11 -0.36 -2.80
N SER A 117 9.90 0.42 -3.86
CA SER A 117 9.97 -0.04 -5.26
C SER A 117 11.41 -0.38 -5.66
N GLU A 118 12.35 0.54 -5.42
CA GLU A 118 13.78 0.32 -5.66
C GLU A 118 14.29 -0.97 -4.96
N TYR A 119 13.88 -1.15 -3.69
CA TYR A 119 14.26 -2.34 -2.93
C TYR A 119 13.66 -3.63 -3.50
N ARG A 120 12.40 -3.61 -3.93
CA ARG A 120 11.77 -4.75 -4.61
C ARG A 120 12.45 -5.09 -5.93
N ASP A 121 12.82 -4.08 -6.71
CA ASP A 121 13.50 -4.27 -7.99
C ASP A 121 14.91 -4.83 -7.78
N MET A 122 15.62 -4.37 -6.74
CA MET A 122 16.89 -4.96 -6.33
C MET A 122 16.74 -6.44 -5.91
N LEU A 123 15.65 -6.79 -5.21
CA LEU A 123 15.38 -8.18 -4.85
C LEU A 123 15.06 -9.05 -6.06
N LYS A 124 14.37 -8.48 -7.06
CA LYS A 124 14.07 -9.18 -8.32
C LYS A 124 15.30 -9.39 -9.19
N SER A 125 16.29 -8.48 -9.09
CA SER A 125 17.56 -8.60 -9.81
C SER A 125 18.55 -9.55 -9.14
N ARG A 126 18.26 -10.00 -7.90
CA ARG A 126 19.02 -11.08 -7.30
C ARG A 126 18.83 -12.33 -8.15
N ASP A 127 19.95 -12.95 -8.47
CA ASP A 127 20.17 -14.07 -9.35
C ASP A 127 19.04 -15.11 -9.38
N GLU A 128 18.69 -15.54 -10.60
CA GLU A 128 17.79 -16.69 -10.80
C GLU A 128 18.28 -17.94 -10.04
N LEU A 129 19.60 -18.15 -9.97
CA LEU A 129 20.17 -19.28 -9.24
C LEU A 129 20.01 -19.19 -7.72
N ALA A 130 20.06 -17.99 -7.11
CA ALA A 130 19.87 -17.83 -5.66
C ALA A 130 18.42 -18.13 -5.21
N THR A 131 17.50 -18.26 -6.15
CA THR A 131 16.09 -18.61 -5.91
C THR A 131 15.74 -20.04 -6.29
N ILE A 132 16.71 -20.84 -6.79
CA ILE A 132 16.47 -22.25 -7.12
C ILE A 132 16.42 -23.06 -5.81
N THR A 133 15.27 -23.68 -5.58
CA THR A 133 15.11 -24.65 -4.47
C THR A 133 15.59 -26.00 -4.97
N PRO A 134 16.52 -26.68 -4.27
CA PRO A 134 16.99 -28.02 -4.64
C PRO A 134 15.81 -29.00 -4.80
N GLY A 135 15.90 -29.88 -5.78
CA GLY A 135 14.89 -30.90 -6.03
C GLY A 135 13.62 -30.43 -6.72
N VAL A 136 13.55 -29.16 -7.17
CA VAL A 136 12.36 -28.61 -7.83
C VAL A 136 12.71 -28.05 -9.21
N PHE A 137 11.89 -28.36 -10.21
CA PHE A 137 11.99 -27.72 -11.52
C PHE A 137 11.53 -26.27 -11.43
N LYS A 138 12.38 -25.36 -11.88
CA LYS A 138 12.09 -23.94 -11.92
C LYS A 138 12.21 -23.39 -13.34
N GLU A 139 11.15 -22.78 -13.81
CA GLU A 139 11.11 -22.07 -15.07
C GLU A 139 11.77 -20.69 -14.94
N SER A 140 12.62 -20.33 -15.91
CA SER A 140 13.16 -18.96 -16.03
C SER A 140 12.02 -17.98 -16.28
N ARG A 141 12.21 -16.73 -15.81
CA ARG A 141 11.21 -15.66 -16.01
C ARG A 141 10.92 -15.32 -17.47
N SER A 142 11.89 -15.57 -18.36
CA SER A 142 11.70 -15.42 -19.80
C SER A 142 10.94 -16.59 -20.44
N ALA A 143 10.55 -17.61 -19.65
CA ALA A 143 9.84 -18.81 -20.08
C ALA A 143 10.56 -19.63 -21.19
N ASP A 144 11.84 -19.33 -21.42
CA ASP A 144 12.66 -20.00 -22.46
C ASP A 144 13.58 -21.07 -21.89
N ARG A 145 13.69 -21.18 -20.55
CA ARG A 145 14.56 -22.15 -19.87
C ARG A 145 13.88 -22.74 -18.63
N VAL A 146 14.16 -24.01 -18.40
CA VAL A 146 13.78 -24.72 -17.17
C VAL A 146 15.06 -25.25 -16.53
N PHE A 147 15.26 -24.95 -15.26
CA PHE A 147 16.39 -25.40 -14.46
C PHE A 147 15.94 -26.42 -13.42
N PHE A 148 16.76 -27.44 -13.22
CA PHE A 148 16.64 -28.35 -12.09
C PHE A 148 18.03 -28.58 -11.50
N ILE A 149 18.14 -28.50 -10.17
CA ILE A 149 19.35 -28.75 -9.40
C ILE A 149 18.96 -29.69 -8.28
N GLU A 150 19.65 -30.83 -8.17
CA GLU A 150 19.31 -31.82 -7.14
C GLU A 150 19.70 -31.36 -5.74
N SER A 151 20.93 -30.85 -5.58
CA SER A 151 21.43 -30.40 -4.26
C SER A 151 22.53 -29.36 -4.38
N PHE A 152 22.68 -28.57 -3.32
CA PHE A 152 23.83 -27.70 -3.12
C PHE A 152 24.82 -28.35 -2.14
N ASP A 153 26.09 -28.03 -2.28
CA ASP A 153 27.10 -28.36 -1.29
C ASP A 153 26.88 -27.56 0.00
N GLU A 154 27.48 -28.02 1.13
CA GLU A 154 27.36 -27.37 2.45
C GLU A 154 27.72 -25.88 2.45
N LEU A 155 28.58 -25.44 1.55
CA LEU A 155 28.97 -24.04 1.37
C LEU A 155 28.09 -23.28 0.36
N GLY A 156 27.16 -23.95 -0.32
CA GLY A 156 26.24 -23.34 -1.29
C GLY A 156 26.85 -22.87 -2.61
N ASN A 157 28.13 -23.20 -2.86
CA ASN A 157 28.86 -22.76 -4.04
C ASN A 157 28.87 -23.81 -5.18
N LEU A 158 28.76 -25.08 -4.82
CA LEU A 158 28.81 -26.20 -5.76
C LEU A 158 27.43 -26.82 -5.87
N VAL A 159 26.98 -27.08 -7.11
CA VAL A 159 25.70 -27.71 -7.43
C VAL A 159 25.93 -29.07 -8.03
N LYS A 160 25.10 -30.04 -7.66
CA LYS A 160 25.16 -31.41 -8.16
C LYS A 160 23.92 -31.75 -8.99
N ASN A 161 24.13 -32.58 -10.04
CA ASN A 161 23.10 -33.09 -10.94
C ASN A 161 22.21 -31.96 -11.50
N ILE A 162 22.79 -31.24 -12.44
CA ILE A 162 22.17 -30.09 -13.08
C ILE A 162 21.46 -30.56 -14.35
N PHE A 163 20.23 -30.18 -14.51
CA PHE A 163 19.46 -30.29 -15.74
C PHE A 163 19.00 -28.91 -16.17
N VAL A 164 19.28 -28.55 -17.41
CA VAL A 164 18.81 -27.31 -18.03
C VAL A 164 18.15 -27.62 -19.34
N GLN A 165 16.89 -27.25 -19.48
CA GLN A 165 16.19 -27.30 -20.76
C GLN A 165 16.05 -25.87 -21.29
N SER A 166 16.35 -25.63 -22.55
CA SER A 166 16.17 -24.33 -23.21
C SER A 166 15.52 -24.50 -24.57
N LEU A 167 14.62 -23.60 -24.92
CA LEU A 167 14.02 -23.50 -26.24
C LEU A 167 14.50 -22.22 -26.91
N GLN A 168 15.50 -22.31 -27.77
CA GLN A 168 16.06 -21.14 -28.47
C GLN A 168 16.00 -21.37 -30.00
N HIS A 169 15.51 -20.35 -30.72
CA HIS A 169 15.38 -20.40 -32.18
C HIS A 169 14.65 -21.65 -32.71
N GLN A 170 13.60 -22.08 -32.03
CA GLN A 170 12.82 -23.31 -32.33
C GLN A 170 13.66 -24.62 -32.22
N ARG A 171 14.76 -24.59 -31.51
CA ARG A 171 15.54 -25.77 -31.15
C ARG A 171 15.45 -26.04 -29.66
N LEU A 172 15.17 -27.29 -29.33
CA LEU A 172 15.18 -27.78 -27.97
C LEU A 172 16.62 -28.14 -27.61
N GLY A 173 17.17 -27.50 -26.61
CA GLY A 173 18.46 -27.84 -26.02
C GLY A 173 18.25 -28.40 -24.62
N ILE A 174 18.81 -29.57 -24.34
CA ILE A 174 18.82 -30.18 -23.02
C ILE A 174 20.29 -30.37 -22.63
N ILE A 175 20.62 -29.88 -21.44
CA ILE A 175 21.97 -30.00 -20.88
C ILE A 175 21.85 -30.76 -19.56
N VAL A 176 22.70 -31.77 -19.39
CA VAL A 176 22.81 -32.58 -18.18
C VAL A 176 24.28 -32.53 -17.75
N ALA A 177 24.55 -32.17 -16.52
CA ALA A 177 25.90 -32.13 -15.97
C ALA A 177 25.93 -32.69 -14.56
N SER A 178 27.04 -33.32 -14.21
CA SER A 178 27.23 -33.96 -12.90
C SER A 178 27.42 -32.93 -11.78
N GLN A 179 28.13 -31.85 -12.11
CA GLN A 179 28.41 -30.77 -11.16
C GLN A 179 28.54 -29.43 -11.87
N GLY A 180 28.41 -28.37 -11.09
CA GLY A 180 28.64 -27.01 -11.57
C GLY A 180 28.81 -26.03 -10.43
N TYR A 181 29.25 -24.83 -10.76
CA TYR A 181 29.45 -23.75 -9.84
C TYR A 181 29.14 -22.40 -10.50
N ARG A 182 28.93 -21.41 -9.66
CA ARG A 182 28.76 -20.04 -10.12
C ARG A 182 30.11 -19.36 -10.27
N GLU A 183 30.34 -18.74 -11.41
CA GLU A 183 31.49 -17.89 -11.70
C GLU A 183 31.02 -16.49 -12.07
N THR A 184 31.64 -15.48 -11.49
CA THR A 184 31.36 -14.07 -11.84
C THR A 184 32.55 -13.53 -12.63
N ALA A 185 32.33 -13.11 -13.85
CA ALA A 185 33.36 -12.53 -14.71
C ALA A 185 33.75 -11.10 -14.23
N GLU A 186 34.88 -10.59 -14.68
CA GLU A 186 35.40 -9.25 -14.34
C GLU A 186 34.43 -8.13 -14.73
N ASN A 187 33.61 -8.34 -15.74
CA ASN A 187 32.57 -7.40 -16.19
C ASN A 187 31.29 -7.42 -15.33
N GLY A 188 31.23 -8.28 -14.28
CA GLY A 188 30.08 -8.45 -13.41
C GLY A 188 29.03 -9.45 -13.90
N ASP A 189 29.20 -10.05 -15.08
CA ASP A 189 28.31 -11.10 -15.58
C ASP A 189 28.48 -12.39 -14.76
N SER A 190 27.37 -13.02 -14.44
CA SER A 190 27.36 -14.32 -13.74
C SER A 190 27.15 -15.47 -14.74
N PHE A 191 27.89 -16.53 -14.55
CA PHE A 191 27.81 -17.75 -15.34
C PHE A 191 27.55 -18.96 -14.44
N LEU A 192 26.70 -19.87 -14.92
CA LEU A 192 26.63 -21.24 -14.40
C LEU A 192 27.64 -22.06 -15.23
N VAL A 193 28.74 -22.41 -14.59
CA VAL A 193 29.77 -23.27 -15.17
C VAL A 193 29.41 -24.68 -14.79
N MET A 194 29.16 -25.52 -15.79
CA MET A 194 28.84 -26.91 -15.65
C MET A 194 30.03 -27.76 -16.10
N GLU A 195 30.32 -28.80 -15.36
CA GLU A 195 31.44 -29.72 -15.65
C GLU A 195 30.93 -31.14 -15.86
N GLN A 196 31.62 -31.84 -16.75
CA GLN A 196 31.38 -33.24 -17.08
C GLN A 196 29.93 -33.52 -17.50
N GLY A 197 29.54 -33.01 -18.65
CA GLY A 197 28.14 -33.09 -19.06
C GLY A 197 27.94 -33.39 -20.55
N ARG A 198 26.66 -33.50 -20.93
CA ARG A 198 26.21 -33.69 -22.30
C ARG A 198 25.16 -32.65 -22.64
N ARG A 199 25.26 -32.11 -23.85
CA ARG A 199 24.24 -31.27 -24.46
C ARG A 199 23.57 -32.01 -25.60
N TYR A 200 22.27 -32.11 -25.55
CA TYR A 200 21.40 -32.65 -26.60
C TYR A 200 20.72 -31.47 -27.28
N GLU A 201 20.85 -31.35 -28.60
CA GLU A 201 20.23 -30.27 -29.36
C GLU A 201 19.50 -30.82 -30.55
N GLY A 202 18.22 -30.50 -30.73
CA GLY A 202 17.41 -30.97 -31.83
C GLY A 202 16.23 -30.08 -32.14
N LYS A 203 15.62 -30.23 -33.28
CA LYS A 203 14.33 -29.64 -33.60
C LYS A 203 13.22 -30.55 -33.05
N PRO A 204 12.23 -29.97 -32.34
CA PRO A 204 11.02 -30.70 -31.95
C PRO A 204 10.41 -31.40 -33.19
N ASP A 205 9.91 -32.61 -33.00
CA ASP A 205 9.24 -33.42 -34.04
C ASP A 205 10.13 -33.89 -35.23
N THR A 206 11.45 -33.82 -35.08
CA THR A 206 12.39 -34.39 -36.08
C THR A 206 13.32 -35.40 -35.45
N ALA A 207 13.85 -36.32 -36.28
CA ALA A 207 14.83 -37.32 -35.85
C ALA A 207 16.28 -36.76 -35.80
N GLU A 208 16.48 -35.46 -36.05
CA GLU A 208 17.79 -34.83 -36.06
C GLU A 208 18.17 -34.37 -34.63
N PHE A 209 19.08 -35.13 -34.00
CA PHE A 209 19.66 -34.78 -32.72
C PHE A 209 21.18 -34.72 -32.81
N ALA A 210 21.75 -33.62 -32.28
CA ALA A 210 23.18 -33.52 -32.05
C ALA A 210 23.45 -33.76 -30.54
N VAL A 211 24.43 -34.63 -30.25
CA VAL A 211 24.89 -34.85 -28.87
C VAL A 211 26.32 -34.32 -28.78
N THR A 212 26.57 -33.40 -27.87
CA THR A 212 27.90 -32.83 -27.61
C THR A 212 28.30 -33.16 -26.18
N GLU A 213 29.38 -33.88 -25.99
CA GLU A 213 30.00 -34.08 -24.68
C GLU A 213 30.94 -32.90 -24.41
N PHE A 214 30.93 -32.38 -23.17
CA PHE A 214 31.78 -31.29 -22.76
C PHE A 214 32.44 -31.57 -21.40
N GLU A 215 33.67 -31.12 -21.25
CA GLU A 215 34.35 -31.09 -19.95
C GLU A 215 33.91 -29.88 -19.15
N ARG A 216 33.76 -28.70 -19.79
CA ARG A 216 33.32 -27.47 -19.20
C ARG A 216 32.37 -26.73 -20.15
N TYR A 217 31.22 -26.33 -19.65
CA TYR A 217 30.23 -25.56 -20.38
C TYR A 217 29.66 -24.43 -19.51
N ALA A 218 29.73 -23.20 -19.96
CA ALA A 218 29.24 -22.05 -19.21
C ALA A 218 27.98 -21.49 -19.88
N ILE A 219 26.94 -21.33 -19.11
CA ILE A 219 25.74 -20.60 -19.53
C ILE A 219 25.72 -19.27 -18.80
N ARG A 220 25.63 -18.19 -19.54
CA ARG A 220 25.39 -16.89 -18.95
C ARG A 220 24.04 -16.91 -18.23
N ILE A 221 24.10 -16.62 -16.95
CA ILE A 221 22.92 -16.32 -16.16
C ILE A 221 22.63 -14.88 -16.50
N GLU A 222 21.62 -14.66 -17.31
CA GLU A 222 21.17 -13.30 -17.54
C GLU A 222 20.74 -12.74 -16.20
N PRO A 223 21.37 -11.64 -15.69
CA PRO A 223 20.74 -10.88 -14.66
C PRO A 223 19.37 -10.55 -15.27
N ALA A 224 18.29 -10.86 -14.53
CA ALA A 224 16.98 -10.41 -14.98
C ALA A 224 17.18 -8.95 -15.37
N GLU A 225 17.12 -8.62 -16.67
CA GLU A 225 17.11 -7.24 -17.09
C GLU A 225 15.98 -6.62 -16.28
N VAL A 226 16.36 -5.97 -15.17
CA VAL A 226 15.45 -5.09 -14.49
C VAL A 226 15.27 -3.96 -15.49
N THR A 227 14.39 -4.20 -16.46
CA THR A 227 13.78 -3.11 -17.17
C THR A 227 13.21 -2.27 -16.05
N LYS A 228 13.96 -1.22 -15.64
CA LYS A 228 13.48 -0.28 -14.63
C LYS A 228 12.13 0.18 -15.15
N SER A 229 11.09 -0.46 -14.64
CA SER A 229 9.72 -0.07 -14.98
C SER A 229 9.65 1.41 -14.70
N ALA A 230 9.15 2.19 -15.63
CA ALA A 230 9.00 3.63 -15.42
C ALA A 230 8.34 3.85 -14.05
N PRO A 231 8.87 4.75 -13.21
CA PRO A 231 8.38 4.93 -11.85
C PRO A 231 6.88 5.19 -11.89
N LYS A 232 6.15 4.44 -11.09
CA LYS A 232 4.69 4.62 -10.97
C LYS A 232 4.41 6.03 -10.47
N THR A 233 3.29 6.61 -10.86
CA THR A 233 2.88 7.97 -10.46
C THR A 233 2.97 8.19 -8.94
N GLN A 234 2.69 7.17 -8.14
CA GLN A 234 2.78 7.22 -6.67
C GLN A 234 4.22 7.29 -6.11
N GLU A 235 5.22 6.94 -6.92
CA GLU A 235 6.63 6.92 -6.57
C GLU A 235 7.32 8.25 -6.89
N LYS A 236 6.68 9.09 -7.72
CA LYS A 236 7.20 10.38 -8.16
C LYS A 236 7.13 11.43 -7.06
N ASP A 237 8.11 12.31 -7.01
CA ASP A 237 8.10 13.43 -6.09
C ASP A 237 6.93 14.39 -6.38
N SER A 238 6.41 15.05 -5.34
CA SER A 238 5.29 15.99 -5.51
C SER A 238 5.62 17.17 -6.43
N ILE A 239 6.89 17.58 -6.49
CA ILE A 239 7.36 18.63 -7.40
C ILE A 239 7.34 18.13 -8.85
N GLU A 240 7.78 16.91 -9.11
CA GLU A 240 7.73 16.28 -10.43
C GLU A 240 6.29 16.14 -10.94
N LEU A 241 5.35 15.78 -10.04
CA LEU A 241 3.93 15.68 -10.39
C LEU A 241 3.32 17.03 -10.83
N LEU A 242 3.77 18.14 -10.21
CA LEU A 242 3.35 19.48 -10.61
C LEU A 242 3.82 19.84 -12.04
N GLN A 243 4.97 19.34 -12.45
CA GLN A 243 5.54 19.61 -13.77
C GLN A 243 4.90 18.72 -14.87
N THR A 244 4.56 17.48 -14.55
CA THR A 244 4.12 16.47 -15.53
C THR A 244 2.68 16.65 -16.03
N ARG A 245 1.82 17.37 -15.35
CA ARG A 245 0.43 17.79 -15.70
C ARG A 245 -0.48 16.80 -16.47
N ASN A 246 -0.17 15.50 -16.47
CA ASN A 246 -1.10 14.50 -17.00
C ASN A 246 -2.18 14.15 -15.96
N ALA A 247 -3.28 13.52 -16.39
CA ALA A 247 -4.42 13.20 -15.52
C ALA A 247 -4.02 12.36 -14.30
N ALA A 248 -3.15 11.37 -14.47
CA ALA A 248 -2.67 10.52 -13.39
C ALA A 248 -1.82 11.31 -12.37
N SER A 249 -0.95 12.23 -12.83
CA SER A 249 -0.12 13.07 -11.95
C SER A 249 -0.98 14.06 -11.17
N VAL A 250 -1.98 14.66 -11.82
CA VAL A 250 -2.92 15.57 -11.14
C VAL A 250 -3.77 14.81 -10.13
N ALA A 251 -4.25 13.62 -10.47
CA ALA A 251 -5.01 12.76 -9.55
C ALA A 251 -4.19 12.44 -8.29
N GLU A 252 -2.93 12.02 -8.47
CA GLU A 252 -2.04 11.68 -7.35
C GLU A 252 -1.73 12.90 -6.47
N LEU A 253 -1.46 14.06 -7.07
CA LEU A 253 -1.21 15.29 -6.32
C LEU A 253 -2.44 15.71 -5.50
N GLN A 254 -3.62 15.65 -6.11
CA GLN A 254 -4.88 15.92 -5.41
C GLN A 254 -5.12 14.91 -4.28
N TRP A 255 -4.82 13.64 -4.50
CA TRP A 255 -4.89 12.62 -3.45
C TRP A 255 -4.01 12.96 -2.24
N ARG A 256 -2.77 13.40 -2.48
CA ARG A 256 -1.85 13.82 -1.41
C ARG A 256 -2.35 15.02 -0.63
N LEU A 257 -2.97 15.98 -1.31
CA LEU A 257 -3.60 17.15 -0.67
C LEU A 257 -4.91 16.79 0.03
N ALA A 258 -5.65 15.81 -0.50
CA ALA A 258 -6.92 15.38 0.08
C ALA A 258 -6.77 14.80 1.49
N LEU A 259 -5.62 14.19 1.84
CA LEU A 259 -5.41 13.59 3.15
C LEU A 259 -5.42 14.63 4.29
N PRO A 260 -4.64 15.72 4.27
CA PRO A 260 -4.73 16.75 5.32
C PRO A 260 -6.06 17.49 5.29
N ILE A 261 -6.67 17.72 4.11
CA ILE A 261 -7.98 18.35 4.00
C ILE A 261 -9.05 17.45 4.62
N SER A 262 -9.04 16.15 4.34
CA SER A 262 -9.98 15.20 4.95
C SER A 262 -9.81 15.11 6.47
N ALA A 263 -8.58 15.15 6.97
CA ALA A 263 -8.31 15.19 8.41
C ALA A 263 -8.95 16.42 9.05
N PHE A 264 -8.82 17.59 8.44
CA PHE A 264 -9.45 18.83 8.89
C PHE A 264 -10.99 18.73 8.90
N VAL A 265 -11.59 18.29 7.80
CA VAL A 265 -13.05 18.13 7.68
C VAL A 265 -13.59 17.12 8.69
N LEU A 266 -12.90 15.98 8.88
CA LEU A 266 -13.29 14.95 9.85
C LEU A 266 -13.23 15.46 11.29
N VAL A 267 -12.20 16.23 11.62
CA VAL A 267 -12.10 16.85 12.96
C VAL A 267 -13.25 17.82 13.23
N LEU A 268 -13.63 18.64 12.26
CA LEU A 268 -14.81 19.48 12.37
C LEU A 268 -16.09 18.68 12.49
N LEU A 269 -16.22 17.62 11.69
CA LEU A 269 -17.37 16.72 11.71
C LEU A 269 -17.48 15.95 13.03
N ALA A 270 -16.37 15.67 13.71
CA ALA A 270 -16.37 15.02 15.02
C ALA A 270 -17.17 15.81 16.07
N ILE A 271 -17.18 17.15 15.98
CA ILE A 271 -17.86 18.00 16.96
C ILE A 271 -19.39 17.73 16.99
N PRO A 272 -20.14 17.87 15.89
CA PRO A 272 -21.57 17.60 15.90
C PRO A 272 -21.90 16.09 15.99
N LEU A 273 -20.98 15.21 15.56
CA LEU A 273 -21.16 13.76 15.68
C LEU A 273 -20.93 13.24 17.11
N SER A 274 -20.20 13.98 17.95
CA SER A 274 -19.89 13.55 19.32
C SER A 274 -21.10 13.52 20.24
N PHE A 275 -22.21 14.11 19.83
CA PHE A 275 -23.44 14.07 20.62
C PHE A 275 -23.94 12.64 20.77
N VAL A 276 -24.00 12.19 21.99
CA VAL A 276 -24.50 10.85 22.38
C VAL A 276 -25.65 11.06 23.34
N ASP A 277 -26.74 10.33 23.12
CA ASP A 277 -27.77 10.19 24.14
C ASP A 277 -27.15 9.38 25.30
N PRO A 278 -27.21 9.86 26.55
CA PRO A 278 -26.68 9.12 27.70
C PRO A 278 -27.22 7.69 27.86
N ARG A 279 -28.39 7.44 27.29
CA ARG A 279 -29.05 6.12 27.28
C ARG A 279 -28.61 5.21 26.13
N SER A 280 -27.94 5.74 25.10
CA SER A 280 -27.46 4.95 23.98
C SER A 280 -26.11 4.31 24.28
N GLY A 281 -25.89 3.09 23.78
CA GLY A 281 -24.66 2.33 24.00
C GLY A 281 -23.43 3.02 23.40
N ARG A 282 -22.27 2.82 24.03
CA ARG A 282 -20.97 3.41 23.67
C ARG A 282 -20.52 3.06 22.24
N SER A 283 -20.92 1.89 21.75
CA SER A 283 -20.48 1.33 20.47
C SER A 283 -21.13 1.98 19.24
N ALA A 284 -22.40 2.41 19.35
CA ALA A 284 -23.15 2.94 18.21
C ALA A 284 -22.49 4.20 17.60
N ASN A 285 -22.04 5.12 18.44
CA ASN A 285 -21.39 6.35 17.97
C ASN A 285 -20.01 6.10 17.34
N LEU A 286 -19.26 5.15 17.90
CA LEU A 286 -17.97 4.74 17.34
C LEU A 286 -18.16 4.06 15.98
N MET A 287 -19.18 3.18 15.86
CA MET A 287 -19.50 2.51 14.59
C MET A 287 -19.93 3.53 13.53
N LEU A 288 -20.77 4.49 13.89
CA LEU A 288 -21.18 5.57 12.98
C LEU A 288 -19.98 6.39 12.52
N ALA A 289 -19.08 6.73 13.42
CA ALA A 289 -17.87 7.49 13.09
C ALA A 289 -16.94 6.71 12.12
N LEU A 290 -16.71 5.42 12.40
CA LEU A 290 -15.93 4.57 11.51
C LEU A 290 -16.61 4.44 10.14
N LEU A 291 -17.93 4.29 10.09
CA LEU A 291 -18.68 4.23 8.84
C LEU A 291 -18.53 5.52 8.03
N VAL A 292 -18.67 6.68 8.67
CA VAL A 292 -18.47 7.98 8.03
C VAL A 292 -17.05 8.12 7.49
N TYR A 293 -16.04 7.73 8.28
CA TYR A 293 -14.65 7.73 7.84
C TYR A 293 -14.44 6.83 6.61
N VAL A 294 -14.94 5.60 6.65
CA VAL A 294 -14.83 4.64 5.55
C VAL A 294 -15.52 5.15 4.29
N ILE A 295 -16.73 5.70 4.41
CA ILE A 295 -17.45 6.29 3.26
C ILE A 295 -16.64 7.44 2.66
N TYR A 296 -16.13 8.35 3.50
CA TYR A 296 -15.33 9.48 3.02
C TYR A 296 -14.11 9.03 2.23
N ASN A 297 -13.30 8.13 2.80
CA ASN A 297 -12.09 7.62 2.14
C ASN A 297 -12.41 6.82 0.86
N ASN A 298 -13.48 6.02 0.86
CA ASN A 298 -13.89 5.31 -0.34
C ASN A 298 -14.35 6.28 -1.45
N MET A 299 -15.11 7.33 -1.11
CA MET A 299 -15.48 8.35 -2.09
C MET A 299 -14.24 9.03 -2.67
N LEU A 300 -13.28 9.43 -1.84
CA LEU A 300 -12.01 9.99 -2.31
C LEU A 300 -11.26 9.02 -3.24
N SER A 301 -11.21 7.74 -2.89
CA SER A 301 -10.55 6.70 -3.71
C SER A 301 -11.23 6.50 -5.06
N ILE A 302 -12.57 6.51 -5.10
CA ILE A 302 -13.35 6.37 -6.34
C ILE A 302 -13.08 7.57 -7.25
N PHE A 303 -13.18 8.79 -6.72
CA PHE A 303 -12.93 10.01 -7.49
C PHE A 303 -11.48 10.08 -7.98
N HIS A 304 -10.50 9.71 -7.14
CA HIS A 304 -9.10 9.59 -7.54
C HIS A 304 -8.95 8.63 -8.74
N ALA A 305 -9.56 7.45 -8.67
CA ALA A 305 -9.51 6.47 -9.76
C ALA A 305 -10.18 7.00 -11.05
N TRP A 306 -11.29 7.72 -10.95
CA TRP A 306 -11.96 8.31 -12.11
C TRP A 306 -11.14 9.40 -12.79
N ILE A 307 -10.45 10.24 -11.99
CA ILE A 307 -9.55 11.26 -12.55
C ILE A 307 -8.35 10.60 -13.23
N ALA A 308 -7.73 9.60 -12.58
CA ALA A 308 -6.59 8.88 -13.14
C ALA A 308 -6.93 8.12 -14.43
N GLN A 309 -8.21 7.70 -14.60
CA GLN A 309 -8.74 7.04 -15.81
C GLN A 309 -9.34 8.03 -16.81
N GLU A 310 -9.19 9.34 -16.61
CA GLU A 310 -9.74 10.41 -17.46
C GLU A 310 -11.27 10.40 -17.59
N LYS A 311 -11.97 9.69 -16.69
CA LYS A 311 -13.44 9.67 -16.64
C LYS A 311 -14.04 10.92 -15.99
N LEU A 312 -13.25 11.61 -15.19
CA LEU A 312 -13.60 12.86 -14.52
C LEU A 312 -12.54 13.91 -14.80
N SER A 313 -12.98 15.13 -15.12
CA SER A 313 -12.05 16.23 -15.34
C SER A 313 -11.19 16.51 -14.10
N PRO A 314 -9.85 16.63 -14.26
CA PRO A 314 -8.96 16.97 -13.17
C PRO A 314 -9.28 18.30 -12.47
N VAL A 315 -9.96 19.22 -13.16
CA VAL A 315 -10.37 20.51 -12.60
C VAL A 315 -11.44 20.34 -11.51
N ILE A 316 -12.40 19.44 -11.73
CA ILE A 316 -13.42 19.09 -10.73
C ILE A 316 -12.72 18.37 -9.56
N GLY A 317 -11.85 17.44 -9.86
CA GLY A 317 -10.98 16.77 -8.93
C GLY A 317 -11.71 16.07 -7.78
N LEU A 318 -11.08 16.10 -6.61
CA LEU A 318 -11.62 15.54 -5.35
C LEU A 318 -12.49 16.53 -4.56
N TRP A 319 -12.63 17.79 -5.05
CA TRP A 319 -13.34 18.85 -4.35
C TRP A 319 -14.81 18.55 -4.03
N PRO A 320 -15.61 17.90 -4.92
CA PRO A 320 -17.00 17.58 -4.61
C PRO A 320 -17.15 16.72 -3.35
N VAL A 321 -16.21 15.81 -3.11
CA VAL A 321 -16.22 14.97 -1.90
C VAL A 321 -15.99 15.81 -0.65
N HIS A 322 -14.99 16.70 -0.66
CA HIS A 322 -14.73 17.59 0.47
C HIS A 322 -15.90 18.57 0.73
N ILE A 323 -16.45 19.13 -0.33
CA ILE A 323 -17.60 20.03 -0.24
C ILE A 323 -18.81 19.30 0.35
N PHE A 324 -19.10 18.08 -0.11
CA PHE A 324 -20.20 17.28 0.43
C PHE A 324 -20.06 17.07 1.96
N PHE A 325 -18.87 16.65 2.43
CA PHE A 325 -18.66 16.44 3.85
C PHE A 325 -18.61 17.73 4.68
N LEU A 326 -18.17 18.85 4.09
CA LEU A 326 -18.27 20.18 4.72
C LEU A 326 -19.73 20.62 4.86
N LEU A 327 -20.54 20.42 3.82
CA LEU A 327 -21.98 20.72 3.87
C LEU A 327 -22.70 19.83 4.87
N LEU A 328 -22.34 18.53 4.93
CA LEU A 328 -22.85 17.63 5.95
C LEU A 328 -22.47 18.11 7.35
N THR A 329 -21.22 18.54 7.55
CA THR A 329 -20.76 19.10 8.81
C THR A 329 -21.56 20.34 9.19
N ALA A 330 -21.72 21.30 8.28
CA ALA A 330 -22.51 22.51 8.49
C ALA A 330 -23.98 22.20 8.80
N TYR A 331 -24.58 21.24 8.09
CA TYR A 331 -25.94 20.77 8.33
C TYR A 331 -26.08 20.18 9.74
N LEU A 332 -25.18 19.32 10.17
CA LEU A 332 -25.20 18.72 11.49
C LEU A 332 -25.00 19.77 12.58
N PHE A 333 -24.09 20.74 12.39
CA PHE A 333 -23.96 21.89 13.28
C PHE A 333 -25.25 22.69 13.40
N TYR A 334 -25.87 23.03 12.27
CA TYR A 334 -27.13 23.75 12.26
C TYR A 334 -28.21 23.03 13.06
N ARG A 335 -28.40 21.71 12.78
CA ARG A 335 -29.41 20.90 13.46
C ARG A 335 -29.18 20.81 14.98
N ARG A 336 -27.90 20.74 15.39
CA ARG A 336 -27.54 20.67 16.82
C ARG A 336 -27.68 22.01 17.53
N LEU A 337 -27.29 23.10 16.90
CA LEU A 337 -27.45 24.43 17.46
C LEU A 337 -28.92 24.79 17.72
N PHE A 338 -29.82 24.41 16.82
CA PHE A 338 -31.27 24.67 16.96
C PHE A 338 -32.04 23.51 17.61
N GLN A 339 -31.36 22.53 18.22
CA GLN A 339 -31.93 21.37 18.92
C GLN A 339 -32.98 20.61 18.10
N GLN A 340 -32.83 20.59 16.78
CA GLN A 340 -33.72 19.90 15.85
C GLN A 340 -33.36 18.41 15.72
N PRO A 341 -34.34 17.50 15.52
CA PRO A 341 -34.06 16.09 15.27
C PRO A 341 -33.24 15.92 13.99
N LEU A 342 -32.25 15.02 13.95
CA LEU A 342 -31.33 14.81 12.82
C LEU A 342 -32.08 14.45 11.51
N ILE A 343 -33.14 13.66 11.63
CA ILE A 343 -34.03 13.32 10.51
C ILE A 343 -35.30 14.14 10.64
N PRO A 344 -35.67 14.96 9.63
CA PRO A 344 -36.94 15.69 9.65
C PRO A 344 -38.06 14.66 9.73
N LYS A 345 -38.90 14.75 10.76
CA LYS A 345 -40.14 13.97 10.81
C LYS A 345 -41.04 14.45 9.66
N PHE A 346 -41.13 13.69 8.60
CA PHE A 346 -42.17 13.91 7.59
C PHE A 346 -43.54 13.73 8.29
N ARG A 347 -44.17 14.86 8.54
CA ARG A 347 -45.55 14.87 9.06
C ARG A 347 -46.42 14.43 7.88
N ILE A 348 -46.69 13.13 7.80
CA ILE A 348 -47.75 12.62 6.93
C ILE A 348 -49.03 13.28 7.42
N ARG A 349 -49.48 14.31 6.73
CA ARG A 349 -50.78 14.98 6.95
C ARG A 349 -51.82 13.91 6.67
N LYS A 350 -52.32 13.21 7.68
CA LYS A 350 -53.56 12.43 7.53
C LYS A 350 -54.62 13.44 7.13
N LYS A 351 -55.06 13.39 5.86
CA LYS A 351 -56.31 14.02 5.44
C LYS A 351 -57.39 13.29 6.21
N ALA A 352 -58.09 14.03 7.09
CA ALA A 352 -59.37 13.62 7.67
C ALA A 352 -60.45 13.66 6.59
#